data_9de9ba8e00982595573e9fd8e3b3298c
#
_entry.id   9de9ba8e00982595573e9fd8e3b3298c
#
_cell.length_a   1.000
_cell.length_b   1.000
_cell.length_c   1.000
_cell.angle_alpha   90.00
_cell.angle_beta   90.00
_cell.angle_gamma   90.00
#
_symmetry.space_group_name_H-M   'P 1'
#
loop_
_entity.id
_entity.type
_entity.pdbx_description
1 polymer ?
#
loop_
_entity_poly.entity_id
_entity_poly.type
_entity_poly.pdbx_seq_one_letter_code
_entity_poly.pdbx_strand_id
1 'polypeptide(L)'
;LAVATIAGAVLLAAWGWGWLDAPALLERAWVRAALWRLASALLVLLLAASAWAVVASWIDARLSADPAGRPGRTRTLLALFRNAFGIAVAVLALMVALSQIGLDIAPLLAGAGVVGLAVGFGAQKLVQDIITGVFIQLENAMDVGDVVGVAGITGSVEKITIRSVRLRTADGASHVIPFSAVDTVTNLTRDFGYHVADITVGYGESVEAVKAAMREAFE
;
A
#
# COMPACT_ATOMS: atom_id res chain seq x y z
N LEU A 1 29.85 -5.81 24.27
CA LEU A 1 29.78 -5.27 25.64
C LEU A 1 31.17 -5.23 26.26
N ALA A 2 31.90 -6.36 26.37
CA ALA A 2 33.21 -6.44 27.02
C ALA A 2 34.26 -5.48 26.43
N VAL A 3 34.33 -5.30 25.11
CA VAL A 3 35.28 -4.36 24.46
C VAL A 3 34.94 -2.90 24.79
N ALA A 4 33.69 -2.51 24.85
CA ALA A 4 33.24 -1.17 25.19
C ALA A 4 33.52 -0.84 26.68
N THR A 5 33.32 -1.82 27.57
CA THR A 5 33.63 -1.66 29.00
C THR A 5 35.12 -1.55 29.26
N ILE A 6 35.97 -2.33 28.57
CA ILE A 6 37.42 -2.26 28.67
C ILE A 6 37.92 -0.93 28.10
N ALA A 7 37.45 -0.49 26.94
CA ALA A 7 37.79 0.81 26.36
C ALA A 7 37.41 1.99 27.29
N GLY A 8 36.22 1.93 27.89
CA GLY A 8 35.76 2.91 28.88
C GLY A 8 36.65 2.95 30.15
N ALA A 9 37.01 1.79 30.66
CA ALA A 9 37.89 1.68 31.82
C ALA A 9 39.30 2.21 31.53
N VAL A 10 39.88 1.93 30.36
CA VAL A 10 41.18 2.45 29.93
C VAL A 10 41.15 3.97 29.77
N LEU A 11 40.06 4.51 29.19
CA LEU A 11 39.90 5.98 29.06
C LEU A 11 39.75 6.67 30.40
N LEU A 12 38.99 6.09 31.34
CA LEU A 12 38.84 6.61 32.69
C LEU A 12 40.16 6.54 33.50
N ALA A 13 40.93 5.46 33.34
CA ALA A 13 42.26 5.33 33.96
C ALA A 13 43.26 6.35 33.39
N ALA A 14 43.28 6.54 32.06
CA ALA A 14 44.16 7.52 31.43
C ALA A 14 43.80 8.96 31.81
N TRP A 15 42.52 9.26 32.06
CA TRP A 15 42.05 10.54 32.59
C TRP A 15 42.47 10.73 34.06
N GLY A 16 42.29 9.70 34.90
CA GLY A 16 42.66 9.73 36.34
C GLY A 16 44.16 9.89 36.58
N TRP A 17 45.02 9.44 35.64
CA TRP A 17 46.48 9.60 35.71
C TRP A 17 47.00 10.88 35.02
N GLY A 18 46.10 11.77 34.56
CA GLY A 18 46.48 13.03 33.93
C GLY A 18 47.13 12.90 32.54
N TRP A 19 47.07 11.71 31.93
CA TRP A 19 47.57 11.47 30.58
C TRP A 19 46.63 12.01 29.50
N LEU A 20 45.38 12.29 29.86
CA LEU A 20 44.36 12.87 29.01
C LEU A 20 43.82 14.16 29.64
N ASP A 21 44.26 15.29 29.13
CA ASP A 21 43.63 16.59 29.42
C ASP A 21 42.29 16.66 28.66
N ALA A 22 41.27 16.06 29.25
CA ALA A 22 39.92 15.99 28.63
C ALA A 22 39.40 17.37 28.17
N PRO A 23 39.56 18.48 28.96
CA PRO A 23 39.16 19.80 28.48
C PRO A 23 39.97 20.27 27.26
N ALA A 24 41.27 20.07 27.23
CA ALA A 24 42.12 20.45 26.09
C ALA A 24 41.82 19.61 24.83
N LEU A 25 41.43 18.37 24.97
CA LEU A 25 40.99 17.52 23.86
C LEU A 25 39.65 17.99 23.30
N LEU A 26 38.67 18.37 24.14
CA LEU A 26 37.37 18.89 23.75
C LEU A 26 37.42 20.25 23.06
N GLU A 27 38.47 21.03 23.31
CA GLU A 27 38.71 22.30 22.62
C GLU A 27 39.21 22.13 21.18
N ARG A 28 39.75 20.97 20.82
CA ARG A 28 40.18 20.68 19.45
C ARG A 28 39.01 20.60 18.50
N ALA A 29 39.00 21.43 17.47
CA ALA A 29 37.92 21.54 16.50
C ALA A 29 37.52 20.19 15.87
N TRP A 30 38.50 19.32 15.59
CA TRP A 30 38.25 18.01 15.00
C TRP A 30 37.55 17.04 15.97
N VAL A 31 37.87 17.10 17.30
CA VAL A 31 37.22 16.28 18.34
C VAL A 31 35.75 16.69 18.47
N ARG A 32 35.48 17.99 18.54
CA ARG A 32 34.12 18.51 18.59
C ARG A 32 33.31 18.09 17.34
N ALA A 33 33.91 18.21 16.15
CA ALA A 33 33.28 17.80 14.91
C ALA A 33 32.97 16.29 14.89
N ALA A 34 33.90 15.45 15.37
CA ALA A 34 33.69 14.02 15.47
C ALA A 34 32.58 13.65 16.48
N LEU A 35 32.59 14.26 17.66
CA LEU A 35 31.56 14.08 18.67
C LEU A 35 30.19 14.52 18.16
N TRP A 36 30.10 15.65 17.46
CA TRP A 36 28.84 16.13 16.87
C TRP A 36 28.31 15.19 15.81
N ARG A 37 29.16 14.64 14.94
CA ARG A 37 28.79 13.64 13.94
C ARG A 37 28.30 12.34 14.58
N LEU A 38 28.96 11.86 15.61
CA LEU A 38 28.52 10.67 16.35
C LEU A 38 27.19 10.90 17.09
N ALA A 39 27.06 12.08 17.72
CA ALA A 39 25.82 12.44 18.40
C ALA A 39 24.64 12.54 17.41
N SER A 40 24.85 13.15 16.23
CA SER A 40 23.82 13.24 15.20
C SER A 40 23.46 11.88 14.60
N ALA A 41 24.44 11.01 14.38
CA ALA A 41 24.19 9.64 13.93
C ALA A 41 23.37 8.84 14.98
N LEU A 42 23.75 8.96 16.25
CA LEU A 42 23.01 8.33 17.36
C LEU A 42 21.57 8.86 17.46
N LEU A 43 21.39 10.18 17.33
CA LEU A 43 20.07 10.81 17.34
C LEU A 43 19.19 10.27 16.22
N VAL A 44 19.72 10.14 15.00
CA VAL A 44 18.99 9.57 13.85
C VAL A 44 18.58 8.13 14.11
N LEU A 45 19.48 7.31 14.66
CA LEU A 45 19.16 5.92 15.01
C LEU A 45 18.11 5.82 16.10
N LEU A 46 18.16 6.70 17.12
CA LEU A 46 17.14 6.77 18.16
C LEU A 46 15.77 7.20 17.62
N LEU A 47 15.75 8.20 16.73
CA LEU A 47 14.52 8.64 16.08
C LEU A 47 13.93 7.53 15.19
N ALA A 48 14.76 6.82 14.45
CA ALA A 48 14.33 5.70 13.63
C ALA A 48 13.78 4.54 14.48
N ALA A 49 14.47 4.20 15.57
CA ALA A 49 14.03 3.18 16.52
C ALA A 49 12.72 3.56 17.21
N SER A 50 12.55 4.84 17.59
CA SER A 50 11.32 5.34 18.18
C SER A 50 10.15 5.31 17.18
N ALA A 51 10.37 5.73 15.93
CA ALA A 51 9.38 5.66 14.88
C ALA A 51 8.93 4.21 14.61
N TRP A 52 9.88 3.29 14.52
CA TRP A 52 9.56 1.87 14.38
C TRP A 52 8.80 1.33 15.60
N ALA A 53 9.22 1.66 16.83
CA ALA A 53 8.56 1.21 18.05
C ALA A 53 7.10 1.73 18.14
N VAL A 54 6.84 2.98 17.75
CA VAL A 54 5.49 3.54 17.70
C VAL A 54 4.61 2.78 16.70
N VAL A 55 5.10 2.52 15.50
CA VAL A 55 4.33 1.77 14.48
C VAL A 55 4.12 0.33 14.93
N ALA A 56 5.17 -0.32 15.46
CA ALA A 56 5.07 -1.69 15.95
C ALA A 56 4.06 -1.82 17.10
N SER A 57 4.14 -0.94 18.10
CA SER A 57 3.21 -0.94 19.23
C SER A 57 1.77 -0.63 18.82
N TRP A 58 1.58 0.27 17.85
CA TRP A 58 0.25 0.56 17.31
C TRP A 58 -0.34 -0.67 16.59
N ILE A 59 0.47 -1.38 15.79
CA ILE A 59 0.03 -2.63 15.13
C ILE A 59 -0.29 -3.70 16.17
N ASP A 60 0.57 -3.89 17.17
CA ASP A 60 0.40 -4.90 18.21
C ASP A 60 -0.85 -4.60 19.06
N ALA A 61 -1.12 -3.33 19.39
CA ALA A 61 -2.33 -2.90 20.07
C ALA A 61 -3.60 -3.20 19.23
N ARG A 62 -3.54 -3.00 17.90
CA ARG A 62 -4.64 -3.35 17.00
C ARG A 62 -4.87 -4.85 16.91
N LEU A 63 -3.82 -5.65 16.96
CA LEU A 63 -3.90 -7.12 16.97
C LEU A 63 -4.44 -7.69 18.28
N SER A 64 -4.12 -7.02 19.41
CA SER A 64 -4.54 -7.44 20.75
C SER A 64 -5.98 -7.03 21.09
N ALA A 65 -6.47 -5.94 20.49
CA ALA A 65 -7.81 -5.40 20.74
C ALA A 65 -8.95 -6.24 20.15
N ASP A 66 -8.66 -7.29 19.38
CA ASP A 66 -9.67 -8.17 18.76
C ASP A 66 -9.37 -9.65 19.06
N PRO A 67 -9.65 -10.14 20.28
CA PRO A 67 -9.36 -11.52 20.67
C PRO A 67 -10.24 -12.56 19.96
N ALA A 68 -11.36 -12.15 19.36
CA ALA A 68 -12.45 -13.06 19.03
C ALA A 68 -12.71 -13.28 17.53
N GLY A 69 -11.93 -12.75 16.59
CA GLY A 69 -12.42 -13.06 15.27
C GLY A 69 -11.80 -12.51 14.02
N ARG A 70 -10.71 -11.81 14.05
CA ARG A 70 -10.10 -11.48 12.75
C ARG A 70 -9.47 -12.72 12.13
N PRO A 71 -9.86 -13.08 10.88
CA PRO A 71 -9.26 -14.21 10.19
C PRO A 71 -7.74 -14.06 10.18
N GLY A 72 -7.01 -15.16 10.34
CA GLY A 72 -5.55 -15.21 10.39
C GLY A 72 -4.85 -14.42 9.28
N ARG A 73 -5.57 -14.17 8.18
CA ARG A 73 -5.16 -13.35 7.04
C ARG A 73 -4.82 -11.89 7.41
N THR A 74 -5.63 -11.22 8.25
CA THR A 74 -5.37 -9.82 8.66
C THR A 74 -4.13 -9.74 9.55
N ARG A 75 -3.96 -10.74 10.44
CA ARG A 75 -2.79 -10.82 11.31
C ARG A 75 -1.49 -11.00 10.49
N THR A 76 -1.51 -11.89 9.50
CA THR A 76 -0.37 -12.13 8.61
C THR A 76 -0.02 -10.87 7.82
N LEU A 77 -1.01 -10.18 7.24
CA LEU A 77 -0.79 -8.95 6.47
C LEU A 77 -0.20 -7.82 7.32
N LEU A 78 -0.70 -7.62 8.54
CA LEU A 78 -0.15 -6.61 9.46
C LEU A 78 1.28 -6.95 9.89
N ALA A 79 1.58 -8.23 10.12
CA ALA A 79 2.94 -8.69 10.45
C ALA A 79 3.91 -8.47 9.27
N LEU A 80 3.49 -8.77 8.05
CA LEU A 80 4.28 -8.50 6.84
C LEU A 80 4.55 -7.00 6.67
N PHE A 81 3.52 -6.16 6.84
CA PHE A 81 3.66 -4.70 6.77
C PHE A 81 4.63 -4.18 7.83
N ARG A 82 4.52 -4.63 9.09
CA ARG A 82 5.43 -4.26 10.18
C ARG A 82 6.87 -4.59 9.83
N ASN A 83 7.11 -5.79 9.33
CA ASN A 83 8.47 -6.23 8.99
C ASN A 83 9.03 -5.44 7.80
N ALA A 84 8.26 -5.24 6.73
CA ALA A 84 8.67 -4.45 5.57
C ALA A 84 8.98 -3.00 5.95
N PHE A 85 8.11 -2.38 6.75
CA PHE A 85 8.32 -1.02 7.27
C PHE A 85 9.57 -0.94 8.15
N GLY A 86 9.77 -1.92 9.04
CA GLY A 86 10.96 -1.99 9.90
C GLY A 86 12.26 -2.09 9.10
N ILE A 87 12.28 -2.93 8.06
CA ILE A 87 13.44 -3.04 7.16
C ILE A 87 13.70 -1.71 6.45
N ALA A 88 12.67 -1.06 5.91
CA ALA A 88 12.82 0.23 5.21
C ALA A 88 13.37 1.31 6.14
N VAL A 89 12.83 1.45 7.36
CA VAL A 89 13.30 2.40 8.37
C VAL A 89 14.73 2.10 8.78
N ALA A 90 15.07 0.83 9.01
CA ALA A 90 16.44 0.43 9.40
C ALA A 90 17.47 0.76 8.31
N VAL A 91 17.15 0.47 7.05
CA VAL A 91 18.04 0.78 5.91
C VAL A 91 18.23 2.29 5.78
N LEU A 92 17.16 3.09 5.81
CA LEU A 92 17.24 4.54 5.72
C LEU A 92 18.03 5.14 6.89
N ALA A 93 17.76 4.69 8.12
CA ALA A 93 18.48 5.14 9.31
C ALA A 93 19.97 4.82 9.25
N LEU A 94 20.30 3.60 8.79
CA LEU A 94 21.70 3.20 8.60
C LEU A 94 22.40 4.09 7.56
N MET A 95 21.76 4.35 6.42
CA MET A 95 22.32 5.21 5.37
C MET A 95 22.57 6.62 5.89
N VAL A 96 21.60 7.21 6.61
CA VAL A 96 21.76 8.55 7.19
C VAL A 96 22.86 8.55 8.26
N ALA A 97 22.92 7.53 9.12
CA ALA A 97 23.98 7.40 10.12
C ALA A 97 25.37 7.30 9.48
N LEU A 98 25.53 6.53 8.41
CA LEU A 98 26.77 6.43 7.65
C LEU A 98 27.17 7.78 7.02
N SER A 99 26.21 8.52 6.49
CA SER A 99 26.44 9.88 5.96
C SER A 99 26.94 10.84 7.03
N GLN A 100 26.40 10.78 8.26
CA GLN A 100 26.82 11.62 9.37
C GLN A 100 28.28 11.35 9.79
N ILE A 101 28.74 10.11 9.65
CA ILE A 101 30.14 9.73 9.94
C ILE A 101 31.07 10.17 8.81
N GLY A 102 30.52 10.63 7.68
CA GLY A 102 31.30 11.14 6.54
C GLY A 102 31.56 10.09 5.46
N LEU A 103 30.87 8.95 5.49
CA LEU A 103 30.91 7.98 4.40
C LEU A 103 30.06 8.47 3.23
N ASP A 104 30.58 8.30 2.02
CA ASP A 104 29.81 8.61 0.81
C ASP A 104 28.69 7.57 0.62
N ILE A 105 27.44 8.02 0.71
CA ILE A 105 26.25 7.18 0.54
C ILE A 105 25.71 7.20 -0.89
N ALA A 106 26.32 7.96 -1.82
CA ALA A 106 25.82 8.04 -3.21
C ALA A 106 25.74 6.67 -3.90
N PRO A 107 26.72 5.74 -3.78
CA PRO A 107 26.59 4.41 -4.34
C PRO A 107 25.45 3.58 -3.71
N LEU A 108 25.22 3.75 -2.40
CA LEU A 108 24.14 3.06 -1.68
C LEU A 108 22.78 3.59 -2.11
N LEU A 109 22.64 4.91 -2.29
CA LEU A 109 21.42 5.53 -2.83
C LEU A 109 21.15 5.09 -4.25
N ALA A 110 22.18 5.00 -5.10
CA ALA A 110 22.02 4.48 -6.46
C ALA A 110 21.50 3.03 -6.45
N GLY A 111 22.10 2.16 -5.64
CA GLY A 111 21.65 0.77 -5.46
C GLY A 111 20.23 0.66 -4.91
N ALA A 112 19.92 1.44 -3.87
CA ALA A 112 18.55 1.50 -3.32
C ALA A 112 17.53 2.02 -4.34
N GLY A 113 17.93 2.97 -5.21
CA GLY A 113 17.11 3.46 -6.32
C GLY A 113 16.74 2.37 -7.30
N VAL A 114 17.68 1.50 -7.69
CA VAL A 114 17.42 0.35 -8.56
C VAL A 114 16.42 -0.62 -7.90
N VAL A 115 16.63 -0.93 -6.62
CA VAL A 115 15.69 -1.77 -5.86
C VAL A 115 14.32 -1.11 -5.77
N GLY A 116 14.26 0.21 -5.52
CA GLY A 116 13.03 0.98 -5.50
C GLY A 116 12.25 0.92 -6.82
N LEU A 117 12.96 1.03 -7.96
CA LEU A 117 12.35 0.88 -9.29
C LEU A 117 11.80 -0.53 -9.50
N ALA A 118 12.53 -1.58 -9.10
CA ALA A 118 12.06 -2.96 -9.22
C ALA A 118 10.78 -3.20 -8.38
N VAL A 119 10.73 -2.68 -7.15
CA VAL A 119 9.53 -2.73 -6.31
C VAL A 119 8.39 -1.91 -6.93
N GLY A 120 8.69 -0.72 -7.47
CA GLY A 120 7.72 0.14 -8.15
C GLY A 120 7.07 -0.54 -9.36
N PHE A 121 7.86 -1.16 -10.23
CA PHE A 121 7.34 -1.94 -11.36
C PHE A 121 6.51 -3.15 -10.89
N GLY A 122 6.95 -3.82 -9.81
CA GLY A 122 6.18 -4.92 -9.20
C GLY A 122 4.82 -4.48 -8.62
N ALA A 123 4.74 -3.24 -8.13
CA ALA A 123 3.53 -2.67 -7.52
C ALA A 123 2.65 -1.86 -8.52
N GLN A 124 3.08 -1.67 -9.77
CA GLN A 124 2.43 -0.80 -10.75
C GLN A 124 0.94 -1.09 -10.92
N LYS A 125 0.56 -2.37 -11.06
CA LYS A 125 -0.86 -2.75 -11.20
C LYS A 125 -1.68 -2.41 -9.96
N LEU A 126 -1.11 -2.54 -8.77
CA LEU A 126 -1.80 -2.17 -7.53
C LEU A 126 -2.09 -0.67 -7.46
N VAL A 127 -1.13 0.16 -7.87
CA VAL A 127 -1.31 1.62 -7.93
C VAL A 127 -2.36 1.97 -8.97
N GLN A 128 -2.32 1.34 -10.15
CA GLN A 128 -3.33 1.50 -11.19
C GLN A 128 -4.74 1.11 -10.69
N ASP A 129 -4.88 -0.05 -10.02
CA ASP A 129 -6.15 -0.48 -9.44
C ASP A 129 -6.76 0.60 -8.52
N ILE A 130 -5.94 1.17 -7.64
CA ILE A 130 -6.40 2.17 -6.67
C ILE A 130 -6.82 3.46 -7.39
N ILE A 131 -6.01 3.96 -8.31
CA ILE A 131 -6.29 5.21 -9.05
C ILE A 131 -7.57 5.03 -9.87
N THR A 132 -7.67 3.97 -10.67
CA THR A 132 -8.87 3.70 -11.48
C THR A 132 -10.10 3.51 -10.60
N GLY A 133 -9.99 2.79 -9.46
CA GLY A 133 -11.09 2.60 -8.54
C GLY A 133 -11.60 3.90 -7.91
N VAL A 134 -10.69 4.83 -7.60
CA VAL A 134 -11.06 6.17 -7.12
C VAL A 134 -11.85 6.94 -8.19
N PHE A 135 -11.40 6.94 -9.44
CA PHE A 135 -12.11 7.62 -10.53
C PHE A 135 -13.47 7.00 -10.81
N ILE A 136 -13.58 5.69 -10.86
CA ILE A 136 -14.87 4.98 -11.01
C ILE A 136 -15.89 5.43 -9.94
N GLN A 137 -15.43 5.60 -8.69
CA GLN A 137 -16.29 6.06 -7.59
C GLN A 137 -16.58 7.55 -7.67
N LEU A 138 -15.61 8.39 -8.04
CA LEU A 138 -15.81 9.84 -8.20
C LEU A 138 -16.80 10.17 -9.33
N GLU A 139 -16.69 9.44 -10.44
CA GLU A 139 -17.58 9.58 -11.59
C GLU A 139 -18.91 8.85 -11.40
N ASN A 140 -19.02 8.10 -10.30
CA ASN A 140 -20.19 7.30 -10.01
C ASN A 140 -20.58 6.38 -11.18
N ALA A 141 -19.58 5.72 -11.81
CA ALA A 141 -19.81 4.92 -13.01
C ALA A 141 -20.57 3.62 -12.72
N MET A 142 -20.49 3.09 -11.50
CA MET A 142 -21.22 1.90 -11.02
C MET A 142 -21.44 1.94 -9.52
N ASP A 143 -22.56 1.39 -9.05
CA ASP A 143 -22.90 1.21 -7.64
C ASP A 143 -23.20 -0.24 -7.30
N VAL A 144 -23.21 -0.55 -6.00
CA VAL A 144 -23.63 -1.90 -5.52
C VAL A 144 -25.08 -2.10 -5.83
N GLY A 145 -25.40 -3.20 -6.53
CA GLY A 145 -26.74 -3.54 -7.02
C GLY A 145 -26.93 -3.30 -8.51
N ASP A 146 -26.09 -2.47 -9.15
CA ASP A 146 -26.14 -2.26 -10.59
C ASP A 146 -25.80 -3.53 -11.37
N VAL A 147 -26.39 -3.66 -12.55
CA VAL A 147 -25.96 -4.65 -13.55
C VAL A 147 -25.00 -3.96 -14.51
N VAL A 148 -23.75 -4.43 -14.50
CA VAL A 148 -22.68 -3.80 -15.30
C VAL A 148 -21.95 -4.83 -16.14
N GLY A 149 -21.42 -4.37 -17.27
CA GLY A 149 -20.45 -5.08 -18.09
C GLY A 149 -19.05 -4.48 -17.91
N VAL A 150 -18.13 -5.25 -17.38
CA VAL A 150 -16.72 -4.85 -17.20
C VAL A 150 -15.79 -6.00 -17.56
N ALA A 151 -14.70 -5.72 -18.24
CA ALA A 151 -13.70 -6.71 -18.66
C ALA A 151 -14.35 -7.93 -19.40
N GLY A 152 -15.39 -7.71 -20.19
CA GLY A 152 -16.10 -8.77 -20.91
C GLY A 152 -17.05 -9.63 -20.06
N ILE A 153 -17.24 -9.30 -18.78
CA ILE A 153 -18.13 -10.02 -17.86
C ILE A 153 -19.31 -9.11 -17.51
N THR A 154 -20.54 -9.61 -17.71
CA THR A 154 -21.76 -8.89 -17.32
C THR A 154 -22.37 -9.56 -16.09
N GLY A 155 -22.71 -8.76 -15.08
CA GLY A 155 -23.29 -9.25 -13.85
C GLY A 155 -23.69 -8.14 -12.89
N SER A 156 -24.37 -8.53 -11.81
CA SER A 156 -24.73 -7.60 -10.74
C SER A 156 -23.54 -7.31 -9.83
N VAL A 157 -23.34 -6.04 -9.46
CA VAL A 157 -22.30 -5.59 -8.54
C VAL A 157 -22.66 -6.00 -7.12
N GLU A 158 -21.94 -6.97 -6.56
CA GLU A 158 -22.12 -7.39 -5.16
C GLU A 158 -21.33 -6.51 -4.18
N LYS A 159 -20.14 -6.10 -4.61
CA LYS A 159 -19.23 -5.35 -3.73
C LYS A 159 -18.21 -4.58 -4.54
N ILE A 160 -18.00 -3.34 -4.15
CA ILE A 160 -16.88 -2.50 -4.62
C ILE A 160 -15.86 -2.40 -3.50
N THR A 161 -14.58 -2.62 -3.82
CA THR A 161 -13.45 -2.44 -2.91
C THR A 161 -12.54 -1.35 -3.46
N ILE A 162 -11.53 -0.94 -2.70
CA ILE A 162 -10.60 0.10 -3.14
C ILE A 162 -9.85 -0.24 -4.45
N ARG A 163 -9.70 -1.54 -4.79
CA ARG A 163 -8.92 -2.00 -5.93
C ARG A 163 -9.61 -2.98 -6.88
N SER A 164 -10.85 -3.36 -6.59
CA SER A 164 -11.56 -4.35 -7.40
C SER A 164 -13.07 -4.26 -7.22
N VAL A 165 -13.81 -4.69 -8.21
CA VAL A 165 -15.25 -4.94 -8.16
C VAL A 165 -15.51 -6.44 -8.11
N ARG A 166 -16.56 -6.85 -7.39
CA ARG A 166 -17.09 -8.21 -7.39
C ARG A 166 -18.42 -8.22 -8.11
N LEU A 167 -18.50 -9.02 -9.16
CA LEU A 167 -19.71 -9.22 -9.94
C LEU A 167 -20.25 -10.63 -9.71
N ARG A 168 -21.59 -10.75 -9.73
CA ARG A 168 -22.28 -12.02 -9.82
C ARG A 168 -22.98 -12.11 -11.15
N THR A 169 -22.63 -13.12 -11.93
CA THR A 169 -23.27 -13.41 -13.23
C THR A 169 -24.59 -14.15 -13.04
N ALA A 170 -25.42 -14.20 -14.07
CA ALA A 170 -26.75 -14.81 -14.01
C ALA A 170 -26.72 -16.32 -13.71
N ASP A 171 -25.63 -17.01 -14.03
CA ASP A 171 -25.35 -18.40 -13.68
C ASP A 171 -24.92 -18.60 -12.21
N GLY A 172 -24.83 -17.50 -11.44
CA GLY A 172 -24.44 -17.52 -10.03
C GLY A 172 -22.94 -17.49 -9.76
N ALA A 173 -22.08 -17.42 -10.79
CA ALA A 173 -20.64 -17.32 -10.59
C ALA A 173 -20.24 -15.95 -10.02
N SER A 174 -19.27 -15.93 -9.09
CA SER A 174 -18.75 -14.69 -8.51
C SER A 174 -17.38 -14.38 -9.07
N HIS A 175 -17.26 -13.23 -9.74
CA HIS A 175 -16.04 -12.75 -10.37
C HIS A 175 -15.46 -11.60 -9.57
N VAL A 176 -14.15 -11.63 -9.29
CA VAL A 176 -13.41 -10.51 -8.69
C VAL A 176 -12.51 -9.92 -9.75
N ILE A 177 -12.85 -8.72 -10.20
CA ILE A 177 -12.17 -8.04 -11.32
C ILE A 177 -11.35 -6.89 -10.74
N PRO A 178 -10.01 -6.88 -10.87
CA PRO A 178 -9.20 -5.75 -10.48
C PRO A 178 -9.45 -4.56 -11.41
N PHE A 179 -9.41 -3.35 -10.89
CA PHE A 179 -9.70 -2.16 -11.70
C PHE A 179 -8.67 -1.91 -12.82
N SER A 180 -7.45 -2.43 -12.70
CA SER A 180 -6.45 -2.42 -13.79
C SER A 180 -6.84 -3.25 -15.02
N ALA A 181 -7.86 -4.11 -14.91
CA ALA A 181 -8.43 -4.87 -16.02
C ALA A 181 -9.71 -4.23 -16.60
N VAL A 182 -10.12 -3.08 -16.07
CA VAL A 182 -11.34 -2.38 -16.48
C VAL A 182 -10.97 -1.23 -17.40
N ASP A 183 -11.18 -1.40 -18.69
CA ASP A 183 -10.99 -0.35 -19.70
C ASP A 183 -12.28 0.45 -19.95
N THR A 184 -13.42 -0.23 -19.85
CA THR A 184 -14.74 0.36 -20.06
C THR A 184 -15.72 -0.20 -19.06
N VAL A 185 -16.61 0.67 -18.56
CA VAL A 185 -17.74 0.31 -17.72
C VAL A 185 -19.02 0.53 -18.53
N THR A 186 -19.79 -0.52 -18.78
CA THR A 186 -21.14 -0.43 -19.34
C THR A 186 -22.12 -0.66 -18.21
N ASN A 187 -22.87 0.37 -17.82
CA ASN A 187 -23.91 0.25 -16.81
C ASN A 187 -25.27 0.03 -17.51
N LEU A 188 -25.94 -1.08 -17.21
CA LEU A 188 -27.18 -1.51 -17.84
C LEU A 188 -28.44 -1.14 -17.03
N THR A 189 -28.26 -0.64 -15.81
CA THR A 189 -29.37 -0.32 -14.90
C THR A 189 -29.47 1.16 -14.55
N ARG A 190 -28.44 1.94 -14.90
CA ARG A 190 -28.40 3.36 -14.57
C ARG A 190 -29.30 4.15 -15.51
N ASP A 191 -30.13 5.02 -14.94
CA ASP A 191 -31.08 5.92 -15.60
C ASP A 191 -32.20 5.16 -16.32
N PHE A 192 -31.92 4.52 -17.45
CA PHE A 192 -32.90 3.71 -18.19
C PHE A 192 -32.19 2.67 -19.06
N GLY A 193 -32.88 1.59 -19.35
CA GLY A 193 -32.45 0.55 -20.30
C GLY A 193 -33.52 0.24 -21.35
N TYR A 194 -33.08 -0.16 -22.51
CA TYR A 194 -34.00 -0.70 -23.54
C TYR A 194 -33.98 -2.21 -23.49
N HIS A 195 -35.17 -2.81 -23.55
CA HIS A 195 -35.31 -4.23 -23.86
C HIS A 195 -35.65 -4.36 -25.34
N VAL A 196 -34.76 -4.98 -26.10
CA VAL A 196 -34.98 -5.30 -27.52
C VAL A 196 -35.39 -6.73 -27.61
N ALA A 197 -36.64 -6.97 -28.04
CA ALA A 197 -37.14 -8.30 -28.31
C ALA A 197 -37.34 -8.49 -29.81
N ASP A 198 -36.60 -9.43 -30.39
CA ASP A 198 -36.79 -9.84 -31.79
C ASP A 198 -37.83 -10.94 -31.85
N ILE A 199 -39.00 -10.59 -32.42
CA ILE A 199 -40.14 -11.52 -32.52
C ILE A 199 -40.30 -11.94 -33.98
N THR A 200 -40.17 -13.21 -34.24
CA THR A 200 -40.36 -13.79 -35.55
C THR A 200 -41.84 -14.12 -35.75
N VAL A 201 -42.44 -13.66 -36.87
CA VAL A 201 -43.85 -13.90 -37.21
C VAL A 201 -43.95 -14.57 -38.57
N GLY A 202 -45.09 -15.24 -38.83
CA GLY A 202 -45.33 -15.89 -40.11
C GLY A 202 -45.45 -14.87 -41.27
N TYR A 203 -45.07 -15.25 -42.46
CA TYR A 203 -45.09 -14.38 -43.65
C TYR A 203 -46.49 -13.90 -44.06
N GLY A 204 -47.54 -14.52 -43.57
CA GLY A 204 -48.91 -14.13 -43.84
C GLY A 204 -49.54 -13.17 -42.85
N GLU A 205 -48.83 -12.82 -41.78
CA GLU A 205 -49.35 -11.97 -40.72
C GLU A 205 -49.17 -10.48 -41.04
N SER A 206 -50.19 -9.68 -40.68
CA SER A 206 -50.11 -8.24 -40.83
C SER A 206 -49.21 -7.63 -39.76
N VAL A 207 -48.23 -6.84 -40.16
CA VAL A 207 -47.29 -6.14 -39.25
C VAL A 207 -48.03 -5.21 -38.29
N GLU A 208 -49.12 -4.59 -38.72
CA GLU A 208 -49.98 -3.72 -37.91
C GLU A 208 -50.70 -4.49 -36.82
N ALA A 209 -51.26 -5.68 -37.15
CA ALA A 209 -51.92 -6.56 -36.20
C ALA A 209 -50.92 -7.06 -35.13
N VAL A 210 -49.73 -7.47 -35.55
CA VAL A 210 -48.65 -7.90 -34.64
C VAL A 210 -48.23 -6.77 -33.70
N LYS A 211 -48.01 -5.57 -34.20
CA LYS A 211 -47.68 -4.40 -33.37
C LYS A 211 -48.79 -4.05 -32.37
N ALA A 212 -50.06 -4.17 -32.77
CA ALA A 212 -51.18 -3.95 -31.86
C ALA A 212 -51.20 -4.99 -30.73
N ALA A 213 -51.07 -6.28 -31.05
CA ALA A 213 -50.99 -7.35 -30.07
C ALA A 213 -49.78 -7.22 -29.14
N MET A 214 -48.64 -6.80 -29.66
CA MET A 214 -47.47 -6.53 -28.82
C MET A 214 -47.68 -5.37 -27.84
N ARG A 215 -48.33 -4.27 -28.27
CA ARG A 215 -48.68 -3.16 -27.37
C ARG A 215 -49.64 -3.61 -26.26
N GLU A 216 -50.64 -4.36 -26.60
CA GLU A 216 -51.61 -4.93 -25.63
C GLU A 216 -50.92 -5.86 -24.62
N ALA A 217 -49.89 -6.59 -25.03
CA ALA A 217 -49.14 -7.51 -24.15
C ALA A 217 -48.17 -6.81 -23.20
N PHE A 218 -47.77 -5.56 -23.51
CA PHE A 218 -46.82 -4.76 -22.71
C PHE A 218 -47.50 -3.66 -21.87
N GLU A 219 -48.79 -3.42 -21.99
CA GLU A 219 -49.60 -2.58 -21.09
C GLU A 219 -50.15 -3.39 -19.89
#